data_800efd7e08382d17e7bf7ff93f8a9a14
#
_entry.id   800efd7e08382d17e7bf7ff93f8a9a14
#
_cell.length_a   1.000
_cell.length_b   1.000
_cell.length_c   1.000
_cell.angle_alpha   90.00
_cell.angle_beta   90.00
_cell.angle_gamma   90.00
#
_symmetry.space_group_name_H-M   'P 1'
#
loop_
_entity.id
_entity.type
_entity.pdbx_description
1 polymer ?
#
loop_
_entity_poly.entity_id
_entity_poly.type
_entity_poly.pdbx_seq_one_letter_code
_entity_poly.pdbx_strand_id
1 'polypeptide(L)'
;NKDEFPDVYDMDYHTFLCLEHAIFLKKHFVVIKKRAAGYTLKFCVPLIRELWFSRGSPCYIATYEEAQVLKTWTDVIEPYREHLNTHTAWYREFTPSKPLNWRVAKQVITESGRNITVGRKNILKGLILSKSPSKGVGGSARFIFADEAGVNPVLSKFIGYVKPMITYGDVSTGTI
;
A
#
# COMPACT_ATOMS: atom_id res chain seq x y z
N ASN A 1 16.27 19.99 3.02
CA ASN A 1 16.81 18.95 3.90
C ASN A 1 16.09 17.65 3.61
N LYS A 2 16.82 16.61 3.18
CA LYS A 2 16.24 15.31 2.82
C LYS A 2 15.94 14.42 4.03
N ASP A 3 16.32 14.86 5.22
CA ASP A 3 16.30 14.05 6.44
C ASP A 3 15.21 14.45 7.44
N GLU A 4 14.34 15.38 7.07
CA GLU A 4 13.23 15.82 7.90
C GLU A 4 11.92 15.16 7.48
N PHE A 5 11.05 14.90 8.46
CA PHE A 5 9.68 14.49 8.15
C PHE A 5 8.97 15.59 7.36
N PRO A 6 8.14 15.25 6.38
CA PRO A 6 7.36 16.25 5.66
C PRO A 6 6.46 17.02 6.63
N ASP A 7 6.35 18.32 6.42
CA ASP A 7 5.43 19.15 7.18
C ASP A 7 4.00 18.62 7.07
N VAL A 8 3.28 18.67 8.17
CA VAL A 8 1.86 18.33 8.24
C VAL A 8 1.05 19.61 8.27
N TYR A 9 0.23 19.80 7.26
CA TYR A 9 -0.66 20.96 7.13
C TYR A 9 -2.07 20.63 7.58
N ASP A 10 -2.88 21.63 7.89
CA ASP A 10 -4.29 21.44 8.29
C ASP A 10 -5.09 20.60 7.30
N MET A 11 -4.82 20.77 6.00
CA MET A 11 -5.45 19.97 4.94
C MET A 11 -5.07 18.48 5.02
N ASP A 12 -3.89 18.16 5.52
CA ASP A 12 -3.44 16.78 5.69
C ASP A 12 -4.18 16.12 6.84
N TYR A 13 -4.35 16.86 7.94
CA TYR A 13 -5.16 16.40 9.06
C TYR A 13 -6.59 16.08 8.63
N HIS A 14 -7.23 16.97 7.88
CA HIS A 14 -8.56 16.72 7.31
C HIS A 14 -8.58 15.49 6.40
N THR A 15 -7.59 15.35 5.53
CA THR A 15 -7.50 14.22 4.61
C THR A 15 -7.40 12.91 5.36
N PHE A 16 -6.52 12.82 6.36
CA PHE A 16 -6.35 11.61 7.16
C PHE A 16 -7.58 11.31 8.01
N LEU A 17 -8.22 12.32 8.59
CA LEU A 17 -9.46 12.14 9.33
C LEU A 17 -10.58 11.57 8.45
N CYS A 18 -10.76 12.11 7.24
CA CYS A 18 -11.74 11.61 6.28
C CYS A 18 -11.42 10.17 5.83
N LEU A 19 -10.13 9.86 5.61
CA LEU A 19 -9.69 8.52 5.26
C LEU A 19 -9.96 7.52 6.40
N GLU A 20 -9.62 7.85 7.63
CA GLU A 20 -9.89 6.99 8.80
C GLU A 20 -11.40 6.78 8.98
N HIS A 21 -12.19 7.82 8.76
CA HIS A 21 -13.65 7.71 8.82
C HIS A 21 -14.19 6.81 7.71
N ALA A 22 -13.68 6.92 6.48
CA ALA A 22 -14.05 6.04 5.38
C ALA A 22 -13.68 4.58 5.69
N ILE A 23 -12.51 4.33 6.25
CA ILE A 23 -12.06 3.00 6.69
C ILE A 23 -13.00 2.46 7.79
N PHE A 24 -13.35 3.28 8.78
CA PHE A 24 -14.28 2.90 9.85
C PHE A 24 -15.65 2.52 9.31
N LEU A 25 -16.19 3.32 8.38
CA LEU A 25 -17.46 3.06 7.70
C LEU A 25 -17.39 1.96 6.63
N LYS A 26 -16.21 1.40 6.38
CA LYS A 26 -15.94 0.41 5.32
C LYS A 26 -16.35 0.91 3.93
N LYS A 27 -16.03 2.17 3.64
CA LYS A 27 -16.30 2.85 2.37
C LYS A 27 -15.00 3.10 1.61
N HIS A 28 -15.14 3.34 0.31
CA HIS A 28 -14.03 3.80 -0.52
C HIS A 28 -13.83 5.30 -0.35
N PHE A 29 -12.61 5.75 -0.59
CA PHE A 29 -12.22 7.13 -0.42
C PHE A 29 -11.64 7.68 -1.72
N VAL A 30 -12.26 8.72 -2.27
CA VAL A 30 -11.82 9.37 -3.50
C VAL A 30 -11.41 10.80 -3.21
N VAL A 31 -10.23 11.19 -3.69
CA VAL A 31 -9.73 12.55 -3.55
C VAL A 31 -9.56 13.20 -4.92
N ILE A 32 -10.22 14.32 -5.10
CA ILE A 32 -10.00 15.20 -6.25
C ILE A 32 -9.01 16.28 -5.82
N LYS A 33 -7.85 16.31 -6.46
CA LYS A 33 -6.73 17.15 -6.02
C LYS A 33 -6.15 18.00 -7.14
N LYS A 34 -5.54 19.11 -6.78
CA LYS A 34 -4.62 19.87 -7.64
C LYS A 34 -3.31 19.08 -7.83
N ARG A 35 -2.64 19.25 -8.96
CA ARG A 35 -1.28 18.73 -9.16
C ARG A 35 -0.32 19.28 -8.09
N ALA A 36 0.72 18.52 -7.80
CA ALA A 36 1.77 18.85 -6.84
C ALA A 36 1.31 19.08 -5.38
N ALA A 37 0.13 18.57 -5.00
CA ALA A 37 -0.37 18.67 -3.62
C ALA A 37 0.17 17.57 -2.68
N GLY A 38 1.16 16.78 -3.12
CA GLY A 38 1.84 15.77 -2.29
C GLY A 38 0.98 14.56 -1.89
N TYR A 39 -0.17 14.35 -2.51
CA TYR A 39 -1.09 13.28 -2.10
C TYR A 39 -0.53 11.86 -2.30
N THR A 40 0.32 11.64 -3.28
CA THR A 40 1.00 10.34 -3.43
C THR A 40 1.82 10.01 -2.18
N LEU A 41 2.60 11.00 -1.68
CA LEU A 41 3.34 10.88 -0.43
C LEU A 41 2.39 10.56 0.75
N LYS A 42 1.32 11.36 0.90
CA LYS A 42 0.36 11.26 2.00
C LYS A 42 -0.36 9.90 2.03
N PHE A 43 -0.79 9.39 0.87
CA PHE A 43 -1.47 8.10 0.80
C PHE A 43 -0.52 6.89 0.93
N CYS A 44 0.77 7.07 0.75
CA CYS A 44 1.75 6.04 1.10
C CYS A 44 1.91 5.87 2.62
N VAL A 45 1.63 6.89 3.44
CA VAL A 45 1.71 6.80 4.92
C VAL A 45 0.80 5.69 5.47
N PRO A 46 -0.52 5.64 5.17
CA PRO A 46 -1.37 4.55 5.63
C PRO A 46 -0.91 3.17 5.14
N LEU A 47 -0.40 3.07 3.92
CA LEU A 47 0.15 1.80 3.41
C LEU A 47 1.36 1.32 4.22
N ILE A 48 2.28 2.24 4.53
CA ILE A 48 3.44 1.94 5.36
C ILE A 48 3.01 1.61 6.79
N ARG A 49 2.04 2.35 7.36
CA ARG A 49 1.47 2.03 8.67
C ARG A 49 0.93 0.60 8.70
N GLU A 50 0.12 0.21 7.74
CA GLU A 50 -0.41 -1.15 7.64
C GLU A 50 0.71 -2.18 7.48
N LEU A 51 1.70 -1.91 6.65
CA LEU A 51 2.85 -2.80 6.46
C LEU A 51 3.62 -3.02 7.76
N TRP A 52 3.81 -1.94 8.58
CA TRP A 52 4.62 -1.99 9.78
C TRP A 52 3.90 -2.56 11.00
N PHE A 53 2.65 -2.15 11.21
CA PHE A 53 1.96 -2.35 12.48
C PHE A 53 0.88 -3.42 12.44
N SER A 54 0.24 -3.65 11.31
CA SER A 54 -0.81 -4.65 11.18
C SER A 54 -0.28 -6.09 11.15
N ARG A 55 -1.16 -7.05 11.03
CA ARG A 55 -0.83 -8.47 10.91
C ARG A 55 -1.65 -9.10 9.81
N GLY A 56 -0.98 -9.75 8.85
CA GLY A 56 -1.65 -10.40 7.72
C GLY A 56 -2.40 -9.40 6.83
N SER A 57 -1.86 -8.17 6.67
CA SER A 57 -2.50 -7.07 5.95
C SER A 57 -1.88 -6.93 4.57
N PRO A 58 -2.52 -7.42 3.51
CA PRO A 58 -2.06 -7.20 2.15
C PRO A 58 -2.52 -5.83 1.66
N CYS A 59 -1.54 -5.02 1.23
CA CYS A 59 -1.74 -3.69 0.68
C CYS A 59 -1.18 -3.59 -0.74
N TYR A 60 -1.78 -2.73 -1.55
CA TYR A 60 -1.40 -2.58 -2.95
C TYR A 60 -1.33 -1.11 -3.34
N ILE A 61 -0.36 -0.78 -4.21
CA ILE A 61 -0.30 0.48 -4.94
C ILE A 61 -0.56 0.16 -6.40
N ALA A 62 -1.60 0.73 -6.97
CA ALA A 62 -2.00 0.50 -8.35
C ALA A 62 -1.80 1.78 -9.16
N THR A 63 -1.05 1.68 -10.26
CA THR A 63 -0.86 2.76 -11.23
C THR A 63 -1.07 2.23 -12.64
N TYR A 64 -1.32 3.12 -13.59
CA TYR A 64 -1.43 2.70 -14.99
C TYR A 64 -0.08 2.27 -15.54
N GLU A 65 0.96 3.07 -15.36
CA GLU A 65 2.28 2.86 -15.93
C GLU A 65 3.29 2.31 -14.91
N GLU A 66 4.23 1.49 -15.40
CA GLU A 66 5.29 0.92 -14.59
C GLU A 66 6.22 2.00 -14.02
N ALA A 67 6.54 3.00 -14.82
CA ALA A 67 7.41 4.10 -14.39
C ALA A 67 6.86 4.86 -13.18
N GLN A 68 5.54 5.02 -13.10
CA GLN A 68 4.88 5.70 -11.98
C GLN A 68 4.99 4.89 -10.69
N VAL A 69 4.70 3.59 -10.73
CA VAL A 69 4.80 2.76 -9.52
C VAL A 69 6.25 2.61 -9.06
N LEU A 70 7.19 2.49 -9.99
CA LEU A 70 8.63 2.45 -9.67
C LEU A 70 9.06 3.76 -9.01
N LYS A 71 8.68 4.89 -9.58
CA LYS A 71 8.98 6.20 -9.00
C LYS A 71 8.40 6.35 -7.59
N THR A 72 7.12 6.02 -7.39
CA THR A 72 6.51 6.04 -6.06
C THR A 72 7.26 5.12 -5.08
N TRP A 73 7.71 3.96 -5.56
CA TRP A 73 8.45 3.02 -4.74
C TRP A 73 9.79 3.59 -4.30
N THR A 74 10.60 4.08 -5.25
CA THR A 74 11.94 4.61 -4.98
C THR A 74 11.92 5.94 -4.23
N ASP A 75 11.01 6.86 -4.62
CA ASP A 75 11.02 8.21 -4.08
C ASP A 75 10.25 8.35 -2.76
N VAL A 76 9.36 7.39 -2.44
CA VAL A 76 8.49 7.50 -1.26
C VAL A 76 8.59 6.28 -0.36
N ILE A 77 8.33 5.07 -0.89
CA ILE A 77 8.21 3.87 -0.06
C ILE A 77 9.55 3.45 0.56
N GLU A 78 10.62 3.42 -0.24
CA GLU A 78 11.96 3.07 0.24
C GLU A 78 12.50 4.08 1.27
N PRO A 79 12.43 5.40 1.05
CA PRO A 79 12.83 6.37 2.05
C PRO A 79 12.05 6.25 3.37
N TYR A 80 10.73 6.02 3.32
CA TYR A 80 9.96 5.79 4.54
C TYR A 80 10.44 4.56 5.30
N ARG A 81 10.69 3.46 4.61
CA ARG A 81 11.23 2.23 5.22
C ARG A 81 12.57 2.50 5.89
N GLU A 82 13.48 3.12 5.16
CA GLU A 82 14.82 3.43 5.64
C GLU A 82 14.77 4.32 6.88
N HIS A 83 13.98 5.39 6.81
CA HIS A 83 13.81 6.30 7.94
C HIS A 83 13.27 5.59 9.18
N LEU A 84 12.21 4.79 9.05
CA LEU A 84 11.63 4.04 10.15
C LEU A 84 12.61 3.04 10.78
N ASN A 85 13.38 2.35 9.94
CA ASN A 85 14.37 1.38 10.43
C ASN A 85 15.58 2.03 11.08
N THR A 86 16.01 3.20 10.60
CA THR A 86 17.24 3.87 11.03
C THR A 86 17.01 4.79 12.24
N HIS A 87 15.89 5.52 12.24
CA HIS A 87 15.64 6.58 13.21
C HIS A 87 14.59 6.23 14.27
N THR A 88 14.01 5.03 14.21
CA THR A 88 13.01 4.59 15.20
C THR A 88 13.35 3.20 15.76
N ALA A 89 12.76 2.86 16.91
CA ALA A 89 12.82 1.51 17.46
C ALA A 89 11.90 0.50 16.70
N TRP A 90 11.29 0.90 15.61
CA TRP A 90 10.31 0.12 14.85
C TRP A 90 10.94 -0.69 13.71
N TYR A 91 12.13 -1.22 13.91
CA TYR A 91 12.79 -2.08 12.92
C TYR A 91 11.90 -3.26 12.48
N ARG A 92 11.89 -3.53 11.18
CA ARG A 92 11.22 -4.71 10.61
C ARG A 92 12.12 -5.41 9.59
N GLU A 93 12.18 -6.74 9.71
CA GLU A 93 12.79 -7.55 8.68
C GLU A 93 11.85 -7.67 7.47
N PHE A 94 12.43 -7.57 6.28
CA PHE A 94 11.75 -7.75 5.02
C PHE A 94 12.30 -8.95 4.28
N THR A 95 11.42 -9.71 3.67
CA THR A 95 11.78 -10.70 2.68
C THR A 95 11.54 -10.08 1.31
N PRO A 96 12.56 -9.52 0.64
CA PRO A 96 12.44 -9.02 -0.71
C PRO A 96 12.31 -10.22 -1.63
N SER A 97 11.11 -10.46 -2.16
CA SER A 97 10.91 -11.54 -3.11
C SER A 97 11.10 -11.09 -4.55
N LYS A 98 10.80 -9.84 -4.86
CA LYS A 98 10.91 -9.20 -6.18
C LYS A 98 10.82 -7.68 -6.01
N PRO A 99 11.28 -6.89 -6.99
CA PRO A 99 10.94 -5.46 -7.05
C PRO A 99 9.43 -5.26 -6.90
N LEU A 100 9.02 -4.19 -6.24
CA LEU A 100 7.62 -3.83 -5.97
C LEU A 100 6.83 -4.86 -5.16
N ASN A 101 7.50 -5.70 -4.37
CA ASN A 101 6.83 -6.69 -3.54
C ASN A 101 7.58 -6.88 -2.22
N TRP A 102 7.11 -6.21 -1.18
CA TRP A 102 7.67 -6.35 0.16
C TRP A 102 6.76 -7.16 1.08
N ARG A 103 7.39 -8.00 1.86
CA ARG A 103 6.73 -8.76 2.93
C ARG A 103 7.48 -8.54 4.24
N VAL A 104 6.78 -8.13 5.28
CA VAL A 104 7.32 -8.06 6.64
C VAL A 104 7.29 -9.45 7.25
N ALA A 105 8.37 -10.20 7.03
CA ALA A 105 8.48 -11.57 7.49
C ALA A 105 9.95 -12.01 7.45
N LYS A 106 10.24 -13.05 8.22
CA LYS A 106 11.54 -13.74 8.23
C LYS A 106 11.37 -15.16 7.70
N GLN A 107 12.32 -15.62 6.92
CA GLN A 107 12.43 -17.03 6.58
C GLN A 107 13.24 -17.75 7.64
N VAL A 108 12.73 -18.86 8.12
CA VAL A 108 13.37 -19.71 9.13
C VAL A 108 13.37 -21.12 8.61
N ILE A 109 14.51 -21.80 8.76
CA ILE A 109 14.63 -23.23 8.49
C ILE A 109 14.24 -23.97 9.78
N THR A 110 13.26 -24.84 9.70
CA THR A 110 12.85 -25.70 10.83
C THR A 110 13.90 -26.80 11.06
N GLU A 111 13.86 -27.43 12.24
CA GLU A 111 14.69 -28.60 12.54
C GLU A 111 14.51 -29.73 11.52
N SER A 112 13.33 -29.83 10.89
CA SER A 112 13.04 -30.75 9.81
C SER A 112 13.55 -30.33 8.43
N GLY A 113 14.33 -29.23 8.33
CA GLY A 113 14.88 -28.71 7.07
C GLY A 113 13.86 -27.97 6.19
N ARG A 114 12.65 -27.70 6.66
CA ARG A 114 11.62 -26.97 5.88
C ARG A 114 11.78 -25.46 6.06
N ASN A 115 11.74 -24.72 4.93
CA ASN A 115 11.67 -23.28 4.96
C ASN A 115 10.24 -22.83 5.33
N ILE A 116 10.10 -22.16 6.45
CA ILE A 116 8.85 -21.52 6.85
C ILE A 116 9.01 -20.01 6.91
N THR A 117 7.93 -19.30 6.61
CA THR A 117 7.88 -17.84 6.73
C THR A 117 7.17 -17.48 8.03
N VAL A 118 7.89 -16.85 8.94
CA VAL A 118 7.38 -16.38 10.24
C VAL A 118 7.28 -14.86 10.27
N GLY A 119 6.57 -14.32 11.26
CA GLY A 119 6.39 -12.89 11.45
C GLY A 119 4.99 -12.39 11.11
N ARG A 120 4.86 -11.09 10.88
CA ARG A 120 3.55 -10.44 10.65
C ARG A 120 2.92 -10.82 9.31
N LYS A 121 3.72 -11.15 8.32
CA LYS A 121 3.30 -11.55 6.96
C LYS A 121 2.54 -10.45 6.20
N ASN A 122 2.67 -9.20 6.60
CA ASN A 122 2.12 -8.07 5.86
C ASN A 122 2.80 -7.95 4.50
N ILE A 123 2.07 -7.52 3.50
CA ILE A 123 2.53 -7.44 2.12
C ILE A 123 2.22 -6.05 1.59
N LEU A 124 3.18 -5.45 0.88
CA LEU A 124 2.96 -4.28 0.04
C LEU A 124 3.42 -4.62 -1.38
N LYS A 125 2.53 -4.45 -2.35
CA LYS A 125 2.78 -4.76 -3.77
C LYS A 125 2.44 -3.60 -4.68
N GLY A 126 3.30 -3.38 -5.69
CA GLY A 126 2.99 -2.54 -6.84
C GLY A 126 2.22 -3.32 -7.91
N LEU A 127 1.15 -2.73 -8.44
CA LEU A 127 0.34 -3.26 -9.52
C LEU A 127 0.44 -2.32 -10.73
N ILE A 128 0.81 -2.88 -11.88
CA ILE A 128 0.92 -2.14 -13.15
C ILE A 128 -0.27 -2.52 -14.01
N LEU A 129 -1.22 -1.59 -14.16
CA LEU A 129 -2.51 -1.87 -14.77
C LEU A 129 -2.48 -1.90 -16.30
N SER A 130 -1.53 -1.21 -16.94
CA SER A 130 -1.33 -1.27 -18.40
C SER A 130 -0.97 -2.68 -18.90
N LYS A 131 -0.25 -3.45 -18.10
CA LYS A 131 0.16 -4.83 -18.45
C LYS A 131 -0.96 -5.85 -18.24
N SER A 132 -1.75 -5.68 -17.19
CA SER A 132 -2.89 -6.55 -16.89
C SER A 132 -3.76 -5.94 -15.78
N PRO A 133 -4.96 -5.48 -16.10
CA PRO A 133 -5.90 -4.96 -15.09
C PRO A 133 -6.33 -6.03 -14.06
N SER A 134 -6.26 -7.31 -14.45
CA SER A 134 -6.59 -8.44 -13.55
C SER A 134 -5.40 -8.91 -12.70
N LYS A 135 -4.22 -8.34 -12.88
CA LYS A 135 -3.03 -8.68 -12.08
C LYS A 135 -3.26 -8.27 -10.62
N GLY A 136 -3.21 -9.23 -9.74
CA GLY A 136 -3.49 -9.02 -8.32
C GLY A 136 -4.78 -9.68 -7.83
N VAL A 137 -5.64 -10.12 -8.76
CA VAL A 137 -6.84 -10.89 -8.43
C VAL A 137 -6.40 -12.26 -7.89
N GLY A 138 -6.80 -12.56 -6.68
CA GLY A 138 -6.48 -13.85 -6.04
C GLY A 138 -5.92 -13.66 -4.63
N GLY A 139 -6.73 -13.15 -3.73
CA GLY A 139 -6.40 -12.94 -2.32
C GLY A 139 -7.26 -11.85 -1.71
N SER A 140 -7.04 -11.55 -0.44
CA SER A 140 -7.66 -10.42 0.23
C SER A 140 -6.81 -9.16 0.07
N ALA A 141 -7.42 -7.99 0.14
CA ALA A 141 -6.75 -6.72 0.26
C ALA A 141 -7.31 -5.92 1.44
N ARG A 142 -6.43 -5.39 2.24
CA ARG A 142 -6.81 -4.46 3.31
C ARG A 142 -6.90 -3.03 2.79
N PHE A 143 -5.95 -2.66 1.95
CA PHE A 143 -5.85 -1.32 1.39
C PHE A 143 -5.33 -1.37 -0.05
N ILE A 144 -5.99 -0.64 -0.93
CA ILE A 144 -5.57 -0.48 -2.33
C ILE A 144 -5.53 1.02 -2.61
N PHE A 145 -4.35 1.54 -2.89
CA PHE A 145 -4.17 2.91 -3.31
C PHE A 145 -4.03 2.96 -4.83
N ALA A 146 -5.02 3.52 -5.50
CA ALA A 146 -4.99 3.76 -6.95
C ALA A 146 -4.55 5.20 -7.21
N ASP A 147 -3.28 5.41 -7.56
CA ASP A 147 -2.77 6.73 -7.89
C ASP A 147 -3.10 7.11 -9.32
N GLU A 148 -3.27 8.42 -9.55
CA GLU A 148 -3.64 9.01 -10.85
C GLU A 148 -4.90 8.37 -11.47
N ALA A 149 -5.87 8.02 -10.63
CA ALA A 149 -7.10 7.34 -11.03
C ALA A 149 -7.87 8.05 -12.17
N GLY A 150 -7.84 9.39 -12.21
CA GLY A 150 -8.57 10.19 -13.20
C GLY A 150 -8.06 10.07 -14.63
N VAL A 151 -6.82 9.63 -14.83
CA VAL A 151 -6.22 9.44 -16.17
C VAL A 151 -6.00 7.97 -16.53
N ASN A 152 -6.44 7.06 -15.67
CA ASN A 152 -6.25 5.63 -15.86
C ASN A 152 -7.41 5.03 -16.70
N PRO A 153 -7.19 4.67 -17.96
CA PRO A 153 -8.26 4.23 -18.87
C PRO A 153 -8.84 2.86 -18.49
N VAL A 154 -8.15 2.08 -17.66
CA VAL A 154 -8.58 0.75 -17.23
C VAL A 154 -9.07 0.70 -15.79
N LEU A 155 -9.17 1.85 -15.12
CA LEU A 155 -9.54 1.92 -13.70
C LEU A 155 -10.87 1.25 -13.40
N SER A 156 -11.90 1.47 -14.21
CA SER A 156 -13.22 0.88 -14.01
C SER A 156 -13.17 -0.66 -14.05
N LYS A 157 -12.42 -1.22 -15.01
CA LYS A 157 -12.20 -2.66 -15.09
C LYS A 157 -11.42 -3.17 -13.88
N PHE A 158 -10.37 -2.45 -13.49
CA PHE A 158 -9.56 -2.79 -12.33
C PHE A 158 -10.41 -2.82 -11.05
N ILE A 159 -11.24 -1.81 -10.81
CA ILE A 159 -12.15 -1.78 -9.65
C ILE A 159 -13.07 -3.01 -9.64
N GLY A 160 -13.62 -3.38 -10.80
CA GLY A 160 -14.42 -4.60 -10.94
C GLY A 160 -13.66 -5.87 -10.53
N TYR A 161 -12.39 -5.98 -10.92
CA TYR A 161 -11.56 -7.14 -10.58
C TYR A 161 -11.13 -7.17 -9.11
N VAL A 162 -10.89 -6.03 -8.47
CA VAL A 162 -10.39 -6.00 -7.08
C VAL A 162 -11.51 -5.94 -6.05
N LYS A 163 -12.75 -5.67 -6.45
CA LYS A 163 -13.89 -5.67 -5.54
C LYS A 163 -14.01 -6.96 -4.71
N PRO A 164 -13.86 -8.18 -5.28
CA PRO A 164 -13.86 -9.40 -4.49
C PRO A 164 -12.70 -9.51 -3.47
N MET A 165 -11.59 -8.80 -3.70
CA MET A 165 -10.44 -8.83 -2.77
C MET A 165 -10.71 -8.05 -1.47
N ILE A 166 -11.60 -7.08 -1.54
CA ILE A 166 -11.94 -6.17 -0.43
C ILE A 166 -13.34 -6.42 0.14
N THR A 167 -14.01 -7.46 -0.34
CA THR A 167 -15.35 -7.87 0.15
C THR A 167 -15.36 -9.33 0.54
N TYR A 168 -16.17 -9.67 1.54
CA TYR A 168 -16.51 -11.05 1.88
C TYR A 168 -18.03 -11.14 2.02
N GLY A 169 -18.69 -11.79 1.05
CA GLY A 169 -20.13 -11.66 0.88
C GLY A 169 -20.53 -10.19 0.66
N ASP A 170 -21.47 -9.72 1.44
CA ASP A 170 -21.95 -8.31 1.38
C ASP A 170 -21.15 -7.34 2.26
N VAL A 171 -20.11 -7.84 2.95
CA VAL A 171 -19.32 -7.04 3.90
C VAL A 171 -18.02 -6.58 3.25
N SER A 172 -17.77 -5.27 3.26
CA SER A 172 -16.47 -4.71 2.88
C SER A 172 -15.43 -5.04 3.95
N THR A 173 -14.30 -5.60 3.54
CA THR A 173 -13.17 -5.97 4.40
C THR A 173 -11.94 -5.10 4.16
N GLY A 174 -11.94 -4.32 3.09
CA GLY A 174 -10.86 -3.42 2.71
C GLY A 174 -11.36 -2.11 2.10
N THR A 175 -10.42 -1.23 1.73
CA THR A 175 -10.69 0.12 1.19
C THR A 175 -9.87 0.35 -0.08
N ILE A 176 -10.47 1.02 -1.04
CA ILE A 176 -9.80 1.58 -2.23
C ILE A 176 -9.78 3.08 -2.10
#